data_6b10d133b83a6a3c18fe75ffa0e12cfe
#
_entry.id   6b10d133b83a6a3c18fe75ffa0e12cfe
#
_cell.length_a   1.000
_cell.length_b   1.000
_cell.length_c   1.000
_cell.angle_alpha   90.00
_cell.angle_beta   90.00
_cell.angle_gamma   90.00
#
_symmetry.space_group_name_H-M   'P 1'
#
loop_
_entity.id
_entity.type
_entity.pdbx_description
1 polymer ?
#
loop_
_entity_poly.entity_id
_entity_poly.type
_entity_poly.pdbx_seq_one_letter_code
_entity_poly.pdbx_strand_id
1 'polypeptide(L)'
;MTQEYNIPDCTLTTCCLHINGKRSVEELTKQSLCVLRLPVYLVVYCDKITFPYLFDYRKACNLTDVTIFKIIELSDMWSYSLYHKVLDNRKNYFPTKDERTNELTHLITINKFDFVLQTIELNPFHTSKFGWIDCLLGENQIRICKNYKENIIPYILDHISELFHIVVINVNDKKYLLEENKKEYYQEYRWVVAGGFFTCGSNIGTQILNRLKEIAVSTTNLGYGHGEEMLYIEILEEFHEQIAKGYGDYDFILNNFLKPTENLENIYFDIIQNYLKFGYYKEGIQCIEQVLEQLVEYNAYVNPDIYINILIDYVIAIYYLNPRHSNCYIVVNKIFLMCYKHPILKHEIKQHIGRLDVYLKDLNITKPDFLK
;
A
#
# COMPACT_ATOMS: atom_id res chain seq x y z
N MET A 1 -29.16 26.03 -1.26
CA MET A 1 -28.83 25.17 -2.38
C MET A 1 -28.14 23.94 -1.79
N THR A 2 -28.79 22.79 -1.82
CA THR A 2 -28.18 21.51 -1.45
C THR A 2 -27.15 21.18 -2.51
N GLN A 3 -25.89 21.10 -2.12
CA GLN A 3 -24.83 20.67 -3.02
C GLN A 3 -25.10 19.19 -3.35
N GLU A 4 -25.52 18.87 -4.57
CA GLU A 4 -25.61 17.50 -5.03
C GLU A 4 -24.18 16.99 -5.22
N TYR A 5 -23.78 16.08 -4.36
CA TYR A 5 -22.52 15.36 -4.50
C TYR A 5 -22.70 14.21 -5.49
N ASN A 6 -21.81 14.07 -6.45
CA ASN A 6 -21.68 12.85 -7.20
C ASN A 6 -20.93 11.84 -6.31
N ILE A 7 -21.64 10.87 -5.72
CA ILE A 7 -21.07 9.89 -4.81
C ILE A 7 -20.54 8.71 -5.64
N PRO A 8 -19.24 8.35 -5.50
CA PRO A 8 -18.64 7.23 -6.22
C PRO A 8 -19.31 5.89 -5.94
N ASP A 9 -19.28 4.95 -6.91
CA ASP A 9 -19.72 3.56 -6.73
C ASP A 9 -18.71 2.74 -5.92
N CYS A 10 -18.47 3.19 -4.69
CA CYS A 10 -17.58 2.52 -3.75
C CYS A 10 -18.02 2.81 -2.31
N THR A 11 -18.14 1.77 -1.49
CA THR A 11 -18.40 1.91 -0.06
C THR A 11 -17.11 1.79 0.73
N LEU A 12 -16.70 2.86 1.39
CA LEU A 12 -15.58 2.84 2.33
C LEU A 12 -16.02 2.38 3.71
N THR A 13 -15.14 1.70 4.39
CA THR A 13 -15.27 1.28 5.80
C THR A 13 -14.23 1.98 6.63
N THR A 14 -14.60 2.44 7.81
CA THR A 14 -13.67 3.01 8.80
C THR A 14 -14.06 2.58 10.21
N CYS A 15 -13.11 2.74 11.14
CA CYS A 15 -13.34 2.41 12.54
C CYS A 15 -12.82 3.53 13.45
N CYS A 16 -13.64 3.97 14.41
CA CYS A 16 -13.31 5.00 15.36
C CYS A 16 -13.78 4.58 16.77
N LEU A 17 -12.94 3.79 17.46
CA LEU A 17 -13.19 3.29 18.82
C LEU A 17 -12.32 4.02 19.83
N HIS A 18 -12.91 4.43 20.94
CA HIS A 18 -12.18 5.01 22.06
C HIS A 18 -11.49 3.92 22.87
N ILE A 19 -10.17 4.02 23.02
CA ILE A 19 -9.38 3.13 23.87
C ILE A 19 -8.90 3.93 25.07
N ASN A 20 -9.28 3.49 26.26
CA ASN A 20 -8.85 4.10 27.51
C ASN A 20 -7.31 4.19 27.59
N GLY A 21 -6.81 5.34 28.04
CA GLY A 21 -5.38 5.57 28.20
C GLY A 21 -4.63 5.89 26.89
N LYS A 22 -5.33 6.04 25.76
CA LYS A 22 -4.74 6.50 24.48
C LYS A 22 -5.11 7.95 24.21
N ARG A 23 -6.07 8.22 23.31
CA ARG A 23 -6.54 9.57 22.98
C ARG A 23 -7.83 9.88 23.72
N SER A 24 -8.05 11.15 24.07
CA SER A 24 -9.37 11.58 24.48
C SER A 24 -10.39 11.43 23.33
N VAL A 25 -11.66 11.36 23.66
CA VAL A 25 -12.75 11.30 22.66
C VAL A 25 -12.72 12.54 21.76
N GLU A 26 -12.47 13.71 22.35
CA GLU A 26 -12.37 14.98 21.62
C GLU A 26 -11.21 14.96 20.62
N GLU A 27 -10.03 14.52 21.06
CA GLU A 27 -8.85 14.38 20.19
C GLU A 27 -9.09 13.41 19.06
N LEU A 28 -9.64 12.23 19.37
CA LEU A 28 -9.96 11.18 18.39
C LEU A 28 -10.95 11.70 17.34
N THR A 29 -12.03 12.35 17.79
CA THR A 29 -13.04 12.92 16.90
C THR A 29 -12.44 14.02 16.02
N LYS A 30 -11.66 14.94 16.60
CA LYS A 30 -11.00 15.99 15.84
C LYS A 30 -10.08 15.42 14.75
N GLN A 31 -9.38 14.34 15.05
CA GLN A 31 -8.50 13.68 14.09
C GLN A 31 -9.25 12.94 12.99
N SER A 32 -10.48 12.51 13.20
CA SER A 32 -11.28 11.81 12.18
C SER A 32 -12.04 12.75 11.21
N LEU A 33 -12.01 14.06 11.43
CA LEU A 33 -12.77 15.02 10.63
C LEU A 33 -12.44 14.98 9.13
N CYS A 34 -11.18 14.72 8.77
CA CYS A 34 -10.77 14.63 7.36
C CYS A 34 -11.50 13.50 6.62
N VAL A 35 -11.70 12.37 7.27
CA VAL A 35 -12.41 11.22 6.70
C VAL A 35 -13.92 11.41 6.76
N LEU A 36 -14.43 11.94 7.88
CA LEU A 36 -15.87 12.14 8.08
C LEU A 36 -16.49 13.21 7.16
N ARG A 37 -15.73 14.14 6.62
CA ARG A 37 -16.27 15.14 5.68
C ARG A 37 -16.28 14.69 4.22
N LEU A 38 -15.71 13.51 3.92
CA LEU A 38 -15.68 13.00 2.54
C LEU A 38 -17.08 12.70 2.02
N PRO A 39 -17.45 13.17 0.81
CA PRO A 39 -18.71 12.87 0.17
C PRO A 39 -18.66 11.48 -0.50
N VAL A 40 -18.68 10.44 0.32
CA VAL A 40 -18.59 9.03 -0.09
C VAL A 40 -19.58 8.20 0.72
N TYR A 41 -19.98 7.05 0.19
CA TYR A 41 -20.65 6.02 0.97
C TYR A 41 -19.71 5.50 2.06
N LEU A 42 -20.12 5.61 3.31
CA LEU A 42 -19.26 5.32 4.47
C LEU A 42 -19.97 4.45 5.49
N VAL A 43 -19.33 3.32 5.86
CA VAL A 43 -19.71 2.52 7.03
C VAL A 43 -18.73 2.81 8.15
N VAL A 44 -19.23 3.31 9.28
CA VAL A 44 -18.42 3.71 10.43
C VAL A 44 -18.67 2.76 11.59
N TYR A 45 -17.68 1.95 11.93
CA TYR A 45 -17.69 1.17 13.17
C TYR A 45 -17.22 2.06 14.31
N CYS A 46 -18.04 2.21 15.35
CA CYS A 46 -17.75 3.10 16.47
C CYS A 46 -18.34 2.55 17.77
N ASP A 47 -17.89 3.07 18.90
CA ASP A 47 -18.50 2.77 20.20
C ASP A 47 -19.58 3.79 20.59
N LYS A 48 -20.28 3.53 21.68
CA LYS A 48 -21.33 4.41 22.21
C LYS A 48 -20.79 5.80 22.62
N ILE A 49 -19.50 5.88 22.93
CA ILE A 49 -18.87 7.11 23.42
C ILE A 49 -18.55 8.04 22.26
N THR A 50 -18.00 7.50 21.16
CA THR A 50 -17.62 8.27 19.98
C THR A 50 -18.80 8.57 19.06
N PHE A 51 -19.79 7.68 18.99
CA PHE A 51 -20.93 7.80 18.07
C PHE A 51 -21.60 9.16 18.02
N PRO A 52 -21.98 9.81 19.15
CA PRO A 52 -22.68 11.10 19.09
C PRO A 52 -21.90 12.16 18.33
N TYR A 53 -20.58 12.25 18.56
CA TYR A 53 -19.71 13.24 17.92
C TYR A 53 -19.56 12.98 16.43
N LEU A 54 -19.37 11.71 16.03
CA LEU A 54 -19.21 11.31 14.63
C LEU A 54 -20.51 11.55 13.85
N PHE A 55 -21.65 11.20 14.44
CA PHE A 55 -22.97 11.42 13.86
C PHE A 55 -23.28 12.91 13.66
N ASP A 56 -23.08 13.73 14.70
CA ASP A 56 -23.34 15.16 14.63
C ASP A 56 -22.47 15.84 13.57
N TYR A 57 -21.21 15.39 13.43
CA TYR A 57 -20.32 15.92 12.41
C TYR A 57 -20.77 15.54 10.98
N ARG A 58 -21.11 14.27 10.72
CA ARG A 58 -21.65 13.82 9.42
C ARG A 58 -22.96 14.55 9.09
N LYS A 59 -23.79 14.78 10.10
CA LYS A 59 -25.03 15.57 9.96
C LYS A 59 -24.74 17.03 9.59
N ALA A 60 -23.76 17.65 10.21
CA ALA A 60 -23.34 19.01 9.87
C ALA A 60 -22.81 19.13 8.44
N CYS A 61 -22.25 18.06 7.90
CA CYS A 61 -21.80 17.97 6.50
C CYS A 61 -22.91 17.57 5.51
N ASN A 62 -24.15 17.34 5.96
CA ASN A 62 -25.27 16.80 5.14
C ASN A 62 -24.95 15.44 4.48
N LEU A 63 -24.26 14.55 5.18
CA LEU A 63 -23.78 13.25 4.67
C LEU A 63 -24.39 12.06 5.43
N THR A 64 -25.43 12.26 6.24
CA THR A 64 -26.08 11.17 6.99
C THR A 64 -26.72 10.12 6.10
N ASP A 65 -27.31 10.50 4.98
CA ASP A 65 -28.01 9.59 4.05
C ASP A 65 -27.07 8.64 3.30
N VAL A 66 -25.77 8.99 3.28
CA VAL A 66 -24.69 8.16 2.68
C VAL A 66 -23.78 7.57 3.75
N THR A 67 -24.28 7.44 5.01
CA THR A 67 -23.50 6.91 6.12
C THR A 67 -24.30 5.88 6.93
N ILE A 68 -23.65 4.75 7.22
CA ILE A 68 -24.16 3.77 8.20
C ILE A 68 -23.24 3.78 9.41
N PHE A 69 -23.80 3.92 10.59
CA PHE A 69 -23.05 3.76 11.85
C PHE A 69 -23.36 2.38 12.45
N LYS A 70 -22.30 1.63 12.75
CA LYS A 70 -22.34 0.36 13.45
C LYS A 70 -21.76 0.56 14.85
N ILE A 71 -22.63 0.62 15.86
CA ILE A 71 -22.21 0.77 17.25
C ILE A 71 -21.85 -0.63 17.77
N ILE A 72 -20.60 -0.80 18.17
CA ILE A 72 -20.05 -2.07 18.62
C ILE A 72 -19.31 -1.90 19.96
N GLU A 73 -19.17 -3.01 20.67
CA GLU A 73 -18.24 -3.15 21.79
C GLU A 73 -16.97 -3.88 21.29
N LEU A 74 -15.86 -3.76 22.01
CA LEU A 74 -14.60 -4.44 21.62
C LEU A 74 -14.80 -5.97 21.56
N SER A 75 -15.65 -6.53 22.42
CA SER A 75 -15.99 -7.96 22.43
C SER A 75 -16.73 -8.44 21.18
N ASP A 76 -17.35 -7.54 20.42
CA ASP A 76 -18.08 -7.90 19.20
C ASP A 76 -17.13 -8.08 18.00
N MET A 77 -15.87 -7.65 18.13
CA MET A 77 -14.87 -7.82 17.09
C MET A 77 -14.45 -9.29 16.95
N TRP A 78 -14.36 -9.77 15.71
CA TRP A 78 -13.81 -11.09 15.40
C TRP A 78 -12.44 -11.32 16.07
N SER A 79 -11.55 -10.32 15.98
CA SER A 79 -10.19 -10.35 16.51
C SER A 79 -10.14 -10.45 18.03
N TYR A 80 -11.21 -10.09 18.74
CA TYR A 80 -11.26 -10.14 20.21
C TYR A 80 -11.12 -11.57 20.74
N SER A 81 -11.49 -12.57 19.95
CA SER A 81 -11.22 -13.98 20.27
C SER A 81 -9.73 -14.29 20.45
N LEU A 82 -8.85 -13.47 19.90
CA LEU A 82 -7.39 -13.59 20.00
C LEU A 82 -6.79 -12.78 21.17
N TYR A 83 -7.61 -12.03 21.93
CA TYR A 83 -7.15 -11.05 22.92
C TYR A 83 -6.11 -11.61 23.89
N HIS A 84 -6.43 -12.70 24.59
CA HIS A 84 -5.53 -13.29 25.59
C HIS A 84 -4.22 -13.78 24.97
N LYS A 85 -4.30 -14.35 23.78
CA LYS A 85 -3.13 -14.84 23.06
C LYS A 85 -2.23 -13.68 22.62
N VAL A 86 -2.81 -12.61 22.07
CA VAL A 86 -2.08 -11.39 21.68
C VAL A 86 -1.43 -10.76 22.91
N LEU A 87 -2.14 -10.65 24.02
CA LEU A 87 -1.61 -10.12 25.28
C LEU A 87 -0.40 -10.91 25.76
N ASP A 88 -0.46 -12.25 25.72
CA ASP A 88 0.66 -13.11 26.12
C ASP A 88 1.85 -13.02 25.15
N ASN A 89 1.58 -13.04 23.84
CA ASN A 89 2.61 -12.88 22.82
C ASN A 89 3.37 -11.55 23.01
N ARG A 90 2.66 -10.46 23.31
CA ARG A 90 3.26 -9.12 23.48
C ARG A 90 4.14 -9.01 24.73
N LYS A 91 3.98 -9.85 25.74
CA LYS A 91 4.87 -9.89 26.91
C LYS A 91 6.27 -10.38 26.55
N ASN A 92 6.36 -11.32 25.62
CA ASN A 92 7.57 -12.07 25.28
C ASN A 92 8.23 -11.62 23.97
N TYR A 93 7.59 -10.71 23.24
CA TYR A 93 7.94 -10.40 21.88
C TYR A 93 8.59 -9.01 21.76
N PHE A 94 9.83 -8.97 21.25
CA PHE A 94 10.67 -7.79 21.27
C PHE A 94 10.09 -6.57 20.51
N PRO A 95 9.53 -6.68 19.30
CA PRO A 95 9.00 -5.54 18.57
C PRO A 95 7.70 -4.95 19.13
N THR A 96 7.13 -5.58 20.15
CA THR A 96 5.92 -5.07 20.82
C THR A 96 6.19 -3.84 21.71
N LYS A 97 7.41 -3.36 21.76
CA LYS A 97 7.80 -2.15 22.51
C LYS A 97 7.40 -0.85 21.81
N ASP A 98 6.71 -0.90 20.69
CA ASP A 98 6.11 0.31 20.12
C ASP A 98 5.03 0.84 21.07
N GLU A 99 5.35 1.90 21.81
CA GLU A 99 4.45 2.53 22.78
C GLU A 99 3.18 3.10 22.15
N ARG A 100 3.19 3.31 20.82
CA ARG A 100 2.00 3.78 20.07
C ARG A 100 0.93 2.70 20.00
N THR A 101 1.29 1.43 20.12
CA THR A 101 0.37 0.29 20.03
C THR A 101 0.28 -0.46 21.35
N ASN A 102 -0.88 -0.99 21.64
CA ASN A 102 -1.12 -1.98 22.70
C ASN A 102 -1.90 -3.16 22.10
N GLU A 103 -2.26 -4.14 22.93
CA GLU A 103 -3.01 -5.31 22.49
C GLU A 103 -4.34 -4.95 21.84
N LEU A 104 -5.09 -3.99 22.39
CA LEU A 104 -6.38 -3.56 21.84
C LEU A 104 -6.19 -2.83 20.51
N THR A 105 -5.20 -1.96 20.39
CA THR A 105 -4.87 -1.30 19.12
C THR A 105 -4.53 -2.34 18.05
N HIS A 106 -3.73 -3.36 18.40
CA HIS A 106 -3.40 -4.45 17.48
C HIS A 106 -4.66 -5.21 17.02
N LEU A 107 -5.56 -5.54 17.96
CA LEU A 107 -6.82 -6.22 17.61
C LEU A 107 -7.69 -5.38 16.68
N ILE A 108 -7.78 -4.06 16.90
CA ILE A 108 -8.54 -3.17 16.02
C ILE A 108 -7.91 -3.12 14.61
N THR A 109 -6.57 -3.06 14.52
CA THR A 109 -5.90 -3.00 13.21
C THR A 109 -6.10 -4.27 12.40
N ILE A 110 -6.05 -5.46 12.99
CA ILE A 110 -6.35 -6.71 12.26
C ILE A 110 -7.86 -6.90 12.03
N ASN A 111 -8.72 -6.29 12.85
CA ASN A 111 -10.17 -6.40 12.66
C ASN A 111 -10.68 -5.60 11.45
N LYS A 112 -9.88 -4.70 10.87
CA LYS A 112 -10.25 -4.00 9.62
C LYS A 112 -10.64 -4.98 8.50
N PHE A 113 -10.03 -6.15 8.43
CA PHE A 113 -10.36 -7.18 7.46
C PHE A 113 -11.82 -7.65 7.61
N ASP A 114 -12.23 -7.89 8.85
CA ASP A 114 -13.59 -8.32 9.16
C ASP A 114 -14.62 -7.19 9.00
N PHE A 115 -14.27 -5.97 9.36
CA PHE A 115 -15.14 -4.81 9.14
C PHE A 115 -15.46 -4.58 7.67
N VAL A 116 -14.46 -4.71 6.79
CA VAL A 116 -14.69 -4.59 5.35
C VAL A 116 -15.48 -5.78 4.82
N LEU A 117 -15.21 -7.01 5.27
CA LEU A 117 -16.00 -8.20 4.91
C LEU A 117 -17.48 -8.06 5.29
N GLN A 118 -17.77 -7.60 6.51
CA GLN A 118 -19.16 -7.33 6.95
C GLN A 118 -19.80 -6.22 6.11
N THR A 119 -19.02 -5.22 5.67
CA THR A 119 -19.51 -4.15 4.80
C THR A 119 -19.84 -4.68 3.40
N ILE A 120 -19.01 -5.57 2.85
CA ILE A 120 -19.26 -6.26 1.57
C ILE A 120 -20.54 -7.09 1.66
N GLU A 121 -20.69 -7.89 2.72
CA GLU A 121 -21.85 -8.75 2.92
C GLU A 121 -23.15 -7.94 3.07
N LEU A 122 -23.09 -6.87 3.88
CA LEU A 122 -24.23 -5.99 4.10
C LEU A 122 -24.61 -5.21 2.84
N ASN A 123 -23.62 -4.74 2.10
CA ASN A 123 -23.73 -3.86 0.93
C ASN A 123 -24.85 -2.81 1.01
N PRO A 124 -24.82 -1.92 1.99
CA PRO A 124 -25.98 -1.09 2.33
C PRO A 124 -26.30 -0.02 1.28
N PHE A 125 -25.38 0.26 0.39
CA PHE A 125 -25.51 1.26 -0.66
C PHE A 125 -25.51 0.66 -2.07
N HIS A 126 -25.54 -0.68 -2.17
CA HIS A 126 -25.57 -1.43 -3.44
C HIS A 126 -24.40 -1.08 -4.37
N THR A 127 -23.22 -0.82 -3.82
CA THR A 127 -22.01 -0.52 -4.58
C THR A 127 -21.31 -1.78 -5.06
N SER A 128 -20.53 -1.65 -6.16
CA SER A 128 -19.72 -2.77 -6.69
C SER A 128 -18.35 -2.88 -6.05
N LYS A 129 -17.85 -1.80 -5.46
CA LYS A 129 -16.51 -1.68 -4.89
C LYS A 129 -16.55 -1.30 -3.42
N PHE A 130 -15.52 -1.71 -2.71
CA PHE A 130 -15.39 -1.53 -1.26
C PHE A 130 -13.97 -1.11 -0.91
N GLY A 131 -13.78 -0.59 0.29
CA GLY A 131 -12.45 -0.26 0.75
C GLY A 131 -12.38 0.05 2.24
N TRP A 132 -11.15 0.21 2.70
CA TRP A 132 -10.81 0.67 4.03
C TRP A 132 -10.20 2.06 3.96
N ILE A 133 -10.53 2.90 4.91
CA ILE A 133 -9.84 4.16 5.18
C ILE A 133 -9.64 4.31 6.69
N ASP A 134 -8.40 4.48 7.14
CA ASP A 134 -8.13 4.77 8.55
C ASP A 134 -8.80 6.08 8.94
N CYS A 135 -9.57 6.10 10.02
CA CYS A 135 -10.28 7.29 10.47
C CYS A 135 -9.37 8.48 10.80
N LEU A 136 -8.08 8.23 10.97
CA LEU A 136 -7.06 9.24 11.27
C LEU A 136 -6.24 9.63 10.04
N LEU A 137 -6.63 9.28 8.83
CA LEU A 137 -5.96 9.70 7.60
C LEU A 137 -6.35 11.15 7.25
N GLY A 138 -5.36 12.01 6.93
CA GLY A 138 -5.65 13.40 6.52
C GLY A 138 -4.46 14.35 6.53
N GLU A 139 -4.73 15.64 6.28
CA GLU A 139 -3.71 16.67 6.09
C GLU A 139 -2.90 17.01 7.34
N ASN A 140 -3.50 16.92 8.53
CA ASN A 140 -2.89 17.40 9.79
C ASN A 140 -2.72 16.26 10.80
N GLN A 141 -2.54 15.04 10.32
CA GLN A 141 -2.56 13.86 11.14
C GLN A 141 -1.14 13.33 11.41
N ILE A 142 -1.03 12.43 12.38
CA ILE A 142 0.18 11.64 12.64
C ILE A 142 0.63 10.89 11.37
N ARG A 143 -0.30 10.58 10.49
CA ARG A 143 -0.09 10.03 9.15
C ARG A 143 -0.47 11.08 8.11
N ILE A 144 0.46 11.98 7.84
CA ILE A 144 0.29 13.03 6.84
C ILE A 144 0.34 12.36 5.46
N CYS A 145 -0.74 12.46 4.71
CA CYS A 145 -0.70 12.21 3.28
C CYS A 145 -0.43 13.53 2.56
N LYS A 146 0.75 13.72 2.00
CA LYS A 146 1.16 14.97 1.32
C LYS A 146 0.24 15.34 0.16
N ASN A 147 -0.38 14.34 -0.46
CA ASN A 147 -1.28 14.52 -1.60
C ASN A 147 -2.76 14.58 -1.21
N TYR A 148 -3.06 14.53 0.09
CA TYR A 148 -4.43 14.55 0.53
C TYR A 148 -5.08 15.90 0.22
N LYS A 149 -6.15 15.83 -0.56
CA LYS A 149 -7.09 16.93 -0.79
C LYS A 149 -8.50 16.37 -0.67
N GLU A 150 -9.43 17.19 -0.24
CA GLU A 150 -10.80 16.75 0.05
C GLU A 150 -11.51 16.06 -1.12
N ASN A 151 -11.24 16.49 -2.35
CA ASN A 151 -11.83 15.93 -3.57
C ASN A 151 -11.03 14.75 -4.16
N ILE A 152 -9.88 14.42 -3.61
CA ILE A 152 -8.99 13.37 -4.16
C ILE A 152 -9.57 11.98 -3.92
N ILE A 153 -10.07 11.69 -2.72
CA ILE A 153 -10.62 10.37 -2.41
C ILE A 153 -11.84 10.05 -3.30
N PRO A 154 -12.86 10.91 -3.44
CA PRO A 154 -13.94 10.67 -4.40
C PRO A 154 -13.44 10.45 -5.83
N TYR A 155 -12.49 11.25 -6.29
CA TYR A 155 -11.89 11.07 -7.61
C TYR A 155 -11.24 9.69 -7.78
N ILE A 156 -10.44 9.24 -6.78
CA ILE A 156 -9.84 7.90 -6.78
C ILE A 156 -10.91 6.83 -6.89
N LEU A 157 -11.95 6.90 -6.07
CA LEU A 157 -13.00 5.89 -6.00
C LEU A 157 -13.79 5.75 -7.30
N ASP A 158 -13.90 6.82 -8.09
CA ASP A 158 -14.50 6.79 -9.42
C ASP A 158 -13.64 6.05 -10.47
N HIS A 159 -12.32 5.96 -10.25
CA HIS A 159 -11.36 5.46 -11.23
C HIS A 159 -10.71 4.13 -10.88
N ILE A 160 -11.00 3.56 -9.71
CA ILE A 160 -10.47 2.25 -9.31
C ILE A 160 -11.10 1.09 -10.10
N SER A 161 -10.31 0.05 -10.32
CA SER A 161 -10.77 -1.23 -10.85
C SER A 161 -11.32 -2.14 -9.73
N GLU A 162 -11.74 -3.37 -10.10
CA GLU A 162 -12.16 -4.39 -9.13
C GLU A 162 -11.00 -5.17 -8.50
N LEU A 163 -9.76 -4.88 -8.89
CA LEU A 163 -8.58 -5.46 -8.25
C LEU A 163 -8.46 -5.00 -6.79
N PHE A 164 -7.62 -5.68 -6.02
CA PHE A 164 -7.26 -5.21 -4.68
C PHE A 164 -6.14 -4.17 -4.80
N HIS A 165 -6.44 -2.91 -4.50
CA HIS A 165 -5.51 -1.79 -4.62
C HIS A 165 -4.86 -1.49 -3.28
N ILE A 166 -3.54 -1.49 -3.21
CA ILE A 166 -2.78 -1.15 -2.00
C ILE A 166 -1.41 -0.57 -2.35
N VAL A 167 -0.86 0.25 -1.46
CA VAL A 167 0.49 0.80 -1.60
C VAL A 167 1.50 -0.11 -0.89
N VAL A 168 2.52 -0.55 -1.62
CA VAL A 168 3.66 -1.33 -1.11
C VAL A 168 4.75 -0.36 -0.63
N ILE A 169 5.16 -0.51 0.62
CA ILE A 169 6.23 0.30 1.24
C ILE A 169 7.59 -0.37 1.03
N ASN A 170 7.66 -1.69 1.28
CA ASN A 170 8.90 -2.43 1.21
C ASN A 170 8.73 -3.79 0.54
N VAL A 171 9.73 -4.17 -0.23
CA VAL A 171 9.89 -5.53 -0.76
C VAL A 171 10.75 -6.31 0.22
N ASN A 172 10.27 -7.46 0.65
CA ASN A 172 10.98 -8.35 1.56
C ASN A 172 11.54 -9.57 0.82
N ASP A 173 12.58 -10.19 1.39
CA ASP A 173 13.22 -11.38 0.82
C ASP A 173 12.22 -12.56 0.71
N LYS A 174 12.21 -13.25 -0.43
CA LYS A 174 11.39 -14.46 -0.67
C LYS A 174 11.62 -15.57 0.37
N LYS A 175 12.79 -15.61 0.99
CA LYS A 175 13.07 -16.58 2.05
C LYS A 175 12.04 -16.54 3.18
N TYR A 176 11.43 -15.37 3.44
CA TYR A 176 10.44 -15.18 4.51
C TYR A 176 9.05 -15.77 4.20
N LEU A 177 8.82 -16.21 2.95
CA LEU A 177 7.64 -17.00 2.59
C LEU A 177 7.76 -18.46 3.05
N LEU A 178 9.00 -18.92 3.34
CA LEU A 178 9.26 -20.27 3.82
C LEU A 178 8.93 -20.41 5.31
N GLU A 179 8.29 -21.50 5.70
CA GLU A 179 7.81 -21.74 7.06
C GLU A 179 8.93 -21.64 8.10
N GLU A 180 10.13 -22.18 7.80
CA GLU A 180 11.29 -22.14 8.67
C GLU A 180 11.82 -20.73 8.95
N ASN A 181 11.51 -19.74 8.10
CA ASN A 181 11.96 -18.36 8.23
C ASN A 181 10.88 -17.42 8.80
N LYS A 182 9.66 -17.89 9.03
CA LYS A 182 8.57 -17.07 9.61
C LYS A 182 8.95 -16.51 10.97
N LYS A 183 9.67 -17.27 11.79
CA LYS A 183 10.16 -16.77 13.07
C LYS A 183 11.06 -15.55 12.91
N GLU A 184 12.04 -15.62 12.02
CA GLU A 184 12.94 -14.49 11.74
C GLU A 184 12.15 -13.29 11.20
N TYR A 185 11.21 -13.53 10.30
CA TYR A 185 10.39 -12.48 9.72
C TYR A 185 9.58 -11.71 10.76
N TYR A 186 8.89 -12.41 11.66
CA TYR A 186 8.01 -11.82 12.66
C TYR A 186 8.73 -11.35 13.94
N GLN A 187 10.03 -11.58 14.09
CA GLN A 187 10.81 -11.05 15.21
C GLN A 187 11.07 -9.55 15.12
N GLU A 188 10.99 -8.97 13.92
CA GLU A 188 11.16 -7.54 13.70
C GLU A 188 9.92 -6.97 13.03
N TYR A 189 9.57 -5.73 13.37
CA TYR A 189 8.48 -5.06 12.67
C TYR A 189 8.92 -4.68 11.25
N ARG A 190 8.13 -5.09 10.26
CA ARG A 190 8.40 -4.83 8.83
C ARG A 190 7.18 -4.20 8.20
N TRP A 191 7.30 -2.96 7.77
CA TRP A 191 6.27 -2.29 6.98
C TRP A 191 6.30 -2.84 5.56
N VAL A 192 5.34 -3.66 5.20
CA VAL A 192 5.21 -4.24 3.85
C VAL A 192 4.33 -3.34 3.00
N VAL A 193 3.21 -2.90 3.56
CA VAL A 193 2.21 -2.08 2.87
C VAL A 193 1.79 -0.90 3.74
N ALA A 194 1.22 0.14 3.13
CA ALA A 194 0.54 1.21 3.84
C ALA A 194 -0.93 0.80 4.07
N GLY A 195 -1.19 0.14 5.19
CA GLY A 195 -2.50 -0.46 5.50
C GLY A 195 -3.62 0.52 5.83
N GLY A 196 -3.36 1.83 5.81
CA GLY A 196 -4.36 2.86 6.16
C GLY A 196 -5.38 3.18 5.07
N PHE A 197 -5.15 2.73 3.82
CA PHE A 197 -6.09 2.88 2.71
C PHE A 197 -5.92 1.74 1.70
N PHE A 198 -7.00 1.06 1.39
CA PHE A 198 -7.06 0.10 0.29
C PHE A 198 -8.47 0.02 -0.28
N THR A 199 -8.61 -0.45 -1.53
CA THR A 199 -9.90 -0.67 -2.18
C THR A 199 -9.92 -2.02 -2.91
N CYS A 200 -11.11 -2.56 -3.16
CA CYS A 200 -11.28 -3.84 -3.86
C CYS A 200 -12.69 -4.00 -4.43
N GLY A 201 -12.84 -4.83 -5.44
CA GLY A 201 -14.12 -5.40 -5.82
C GLY A 201 -14.60 -6.43 -4.78
N SER A 202 -15.90 -6.69 -4.75
CA SER A 202 -16.53 -7.60 -3.77
C SER A 202 -15.87 -8.98 -3.73
N ASN A 203 -15.71 -9.63 -4.89
CA ASN A 203 -15.20 -11.00 -4.97
C ASN A 203 -13.73 -11.12 -4.51
N ILE A 204 -12.85 -10.30 -5.07
CA ILE A 204 -11.42 -10.31 -4.75
C ILE A 204 -11.19 -9.85 -3.32
N GLY A 205 -11.92 -8.82 -2.87
CA GLY A 205 -11.87 -8.36 -1.48
C GLY A 205 -12.22 -9.48 -0.50
N THR A 206 -13.30 -10.23 -0.77
CA THR A 206 -13.71 -11.35 0.07
C THR A 206 -12.62 -12.43 0.19
N GLN A 207 -11.98 -12.79 -0.92
CA GLN A 207 -10.91 -13.80 -0.91
C GLN A 207 -9.69 -13.32 -0.12
N ILE A 208 -9.17 -12.16 -0.43
CA ILE A 208 -7.94 -11.62 0.18
C ILE A 208 -8.16 -11.33 1.67
N LEU A 209 -9.28 -10.72 2.06
CA LEU A 209 -9.52 -10.35 3.45
C LEU A 209 -9.76 -11.59 4.34
N ASN A 210 -10.41 -12.64 3.83
CA ASN A 210 -10.51 -13.90 4.55
C ASN A 210 -9.13 -14.56 4.73
N ARG A 211 -8.31 -14.56 3.67
CA ARG A 211 -6.94 -15.07 3.75
C ARG A 211 -6.09 -14.31 4.77
N LEU A 212 -6.19 -12.98 4.82
CA LEU A 212 -5.53 -12.16 5.84
C LEU A 212 -6.00 -12.49 7.26
N LYS A 213 -7.28 -12.81 7.47
CA LYS A 213 -7.78 -13.30 8.77
C LYS A 213 -7.14 -14.63 9.15
N GLU A 214 -7.04 -15.57 8.22
CA GLU A 214 -6.37 -16.87 8.44
C GLU A 214 -4.91 -16.69 8.83
N ILE A 215 -4.17 -15.84 8.10
CA ILE A 215 -2.77 -15.52 8.39
C ILE A 215 -2.64 -14.88 9.77
N ALA A 216 -3.53 -13.95 10.14
CA ALA A 216 -3.54 -13.32 11.45
C ALA A 216 -3.74 -14.34 12.58
N VAL A 217 -4.65 -15.29 12.43
CA VAL A 217 -4.88 -16.39 13.39
C VAL A 217 -3.64 -17.28 13.49
N SER A 218 -3.10 -17.72 12.36
CA SER A 218 -1.93 -18.59 12.30
C SER A 218 -0.73 -17.91 12.96
N THR A 219 -0.42 -16.68 12.58
CA THR A 219 0.69 -15.89 13.14
C THR A 219 0.55 -15.67 14.64
N THR A 220 -0.66 -15.36 15.12
CA THR A 220 -0.94 -15.23 16.55
C THR A 220 -0.74 -16.56 17.30
N ASN A 221 -1.13 -17.68 16.69
CA ASN A 221 -0.94 -19.01 17.28
C ASN A 221 0.53 -19.44 17.34
N LEU A 222 1.36 -18.97 16.42
CA LEU A 222 2.82 -19.19 16.43
C LEU A 222 3.53 -18.36 17.51
N GLY A 223 2.84 -17.48 18.21
CA GLY A 223 3.43 -16.64 19.25
C GLY A 223 3.82 -15.24 18.80
N TYR A 224 3.43 -14.83 17.58
CA TYR A 224 3.71 -13.52 17.02
C TYR A 224 2.45 -12.66 16.99
N GLY A 225 2.60 -11.38 16.75
CA GLY A 225 1.47 -10.47 16.62
C GLY A 225 1.95 -9.02 16.67
N HIS A 226 1.98 -8.41 15.49
CA HIS A 226 2.27 -6.99 15.31
C HIS A 226 1.08 -6.31 14.64
N GLY A 227 1.37 -5.24 13.88
CA GLY A 227 0.41 -4.64 13.00
C GLY A 227 0.04 -5.57 11.83
N GLU A 228 -1.09 -5.29 11.21
CA GLU A 228 -1.63 -6.03 10.07
C GLU A 228 -0.76 -5.96 8.82
N GLU A 229 0.08 -4.94 8.71
CA GLU A 229 0.88 -4.64 7.51
C GLU A 229 1.89 -5.75 7.17
N MET A 230 2.42 -6.44 8.19
CA MET A 230 3.33 -7.57 7.99
C MET A 230 2.66 -8.79 7.36
N LEU A 231 1.35 -8.96 7.57
CA LEU A 231 0.60 -10.12 7.07
C LEU A 231 0.51 -10.14 5.55
N TYR A 232 0.68 -8.99 4.90
CA TYR A 232 0.55 -8.84 3.46
C TYR A 232 1.67 -9.47 2.65
N ILE A 233 2.79 -9.89 3.25
CA ILE A 233 3.88 -10.56 2.50
C ILE A 233 3.39 -11.81 1.77
N GLU A 234 2.56 -12.63 2.43
CA GLU A 234 1.99 -13.85 1.82
C GLU A 234 0.95 -13.47 0.75
N ILE A 235 0.14 -12.45 1.00
CA ILE A 235 -0.89 -11.97 0.06
C ILE A 235 -0.31 -11.40 -1.22
N LEU A 236 0.77 -10.60 -1.12
CA LEU A 236 1.41 -9.99 -2.29
C LEU A 236 2.00 -11.03 -3.25
N GLU A 237 2.34 -12.22 -2.76
CA GLU A 237 2.80 -13.34 -3.58
C GLU A 237 1.64 -14.20 -4.07
N GLU A 238 0.75 -14.63 -3.16
CA GLU A 238 -0.35 -15.55 -3.45
C GLU A 238 -1.37 -14.94 -4.45
N PHE A 239 -1.65 -13.65 -4.34
CA PHE A 239 -2.63 -12.92 -5.15
C PHE A 239 -2.00 -11.89 -6.10
N HIS A 240 -0.77 -12.10 -6.53
CA HIS A 240 0.01 -11.10 -7.27
C HIS A 240 -0.68 -10.55 -8.53
N GLU A 241 -1.52 -11.35 -9.22
CA GLU A 241 -2.26 -10.94 -10.41
C GLU A 241 -3.57 -10.18 -10.09
N GLN A 242 -4.10 -10.35 -8.87
CA GLN A 242 -5.30 -9.70 -8.40
C GLN A 242 -5.04 -8.43 -7.61
N ILE A 243 -3.76 -8.07 -7.38
CA ILE A 243 -3.37 -6.89 -6.63
C ILE A 243 -2.79 -5.83 -7.56
N ALA A 244 -3.44 -4.67 -7.58
CA ALA A 244 -2.90 -3.46 -8.18
C ALA A 244 -2.01 -2.75 -7.14
N LYS A 245 -0.70 -2.79 -7.38
CA LYS A 245 0.31 -2.26 -6.46
C LYS A 245 0.66 -0.81 -6.81
N GLY A 246 0.49 0.11 -5.87
CA GLY A 246 1.19 1.40 -5.87
C GLY A 246 2.43 1.30 -4.99
N TYR A 247 3.31 2.30 -5.04
CA TYR A 247 4.56 2.28 -4.29
C TYR A 247 4.79 3.61 -3.59
N GLY A 248 5.31 3.55 -2.37
CA GLY A 248 5.61 4.71 -1.56
C GLY A 248 5.50 4.43 -0.07
N ASP A 249 5.73 5.44 0.76
CA ASP A 249 5.49 5.39 2.20
C ASP A 249 4.09 5.98 2.52
N TYR A 250 3.73 6.06 3.77
CA TYR A 250 2.47 6.65 4.25
C TYR A 250 2.20 8.06 3.71
N ASP A 251 3.23 8.85 3.54
CA ASP A 251 3.15 10.17 2.91
C ASP A 251 2.56 10.12 1.49
N PHE A 252 2.66 8.97 0.83
CA PHE A 252 2.24 8.71 -0.54
C PHE A 252 1.22 7.57 -0.65
N ILE A 253 0.44 7.34 0.40
CA ILE A 253 -0.54 6.25 0.47
C ILE A 253 -1.57 6.28 -0.69
N LEU A 254 -1.72 7.42 -1.37
CA LEU A 254 -2.60 7.58 -2.51
C LEU A 254 -1.89 7.45 -3.87
N ASN A 255 -0.60 7.14 -3.91
CA ASN A 255 0.17 7.05 -5.16
C ASN A 255 -0.33 5.99 -6.14
N ASN A 256 -1.02 4.96 -5.65
CA ASN A 256 -1.61 3.94 -6.52
C ASN A 256 -2.72 4.50 -7.43
N PHE A 257 -3.18 5.71 -7.17
CA PHE A 257 -4.39 6.28 -7.74
C PHE A 257 -4.17 7.67 -8.35
N LEU A 258 -3.03 8.28 -8.10
CA LEU A 258 -2.79 9.69 -8.42
C LEU A 258 -1.61 9.85 -9.36
N LYS A 259 -1.53 11.06 -9.94
CA LYS A 259 -0.34 11.51 -10.66
C LYS A 259 0.89 11.38 -9.78
N PRO A 260 2.04 11.00 -10.37
CA PRO A 260 3.32 10.99 -9.69
C PRO A 260 3.56 12.31 -8.97
N THR A 261 3.99 12.22 -7.73
CA THR A 261 4.45 13.38 -6.96
C THR A 261 5.93 13.65 -7.20
N GLU A 262 6.41 14.77 -6.69
CA GLU A 262 7.85 15.02 -6.65
C GLU A 262 8.60 13.84 -6.00
N ASN A 263 9.72 13.45 -6.59
CA ASN A 263 10.57 12.33 -6.19
C ASN A 263 9.97 10.91 -6.34
N LEU A 264 8.93 10.73 -7.12
CA LEU A 264 8.37 9.40 -7.37
C LEU A 264 9.42 8.44 -7.95
N GLU A 265 10.27 8.93 -8.85
CA GLU A 265 11.35 8.16 -9.45
C GLU A 265 12.31 7.57 -8.42
N ASN A 266 12.61 8.29 -7.33
CA ASN A 266 13.47 7.78 -6.26
C ASN A 266 12.79 6.64 -5.50
N ILE A 267 11.50 6.78 -5.19
CA ILE A 267 10.70 5.75 -4.50
C ILE A 267 10.68 4.47 -5.34
N TYR A 268 10.36 4.60 -6.62
CA TYR A 268 10.33 3.44 -7.52
C TYR A 268 11.70 2.82 -7.70
N PHE A 269 12.76 3.63 -7.78
CA PHE A 269 14.12 3.12 -7.90
C PHE A 269 14.50 2.20 -6.73
N ASP A 270 14.24 2.62 -5.50
CA ASP A 270 14.53 1.81 -4.30
C ASP A 270 13.70 0.50 -4.28
N ILE A 271 12.44 0.57 -4.66
CA ILE A 271 11.57 -0.62 -4.77
C ILE A 271 12.07 -1.58 -5.84
N ILE A 272 12.44 -1.07 -7.03
CA ILE A 272 13.00 -1.87 -8.13
C ILE A 272 14.29 -2.57 -7.69
N GLN A 273 15.21 -1.84 -7.03
CA GLN A 273 16.44 -2.43 -6.53
C GLN A 273 16.18 -3.58 -5.56
N ASN A 274 15.19 -3.44 -4.68
CA ASN A 274 14.81 -4.51 -3.76
C ASN A 274 14.17 -5.72 -4.46
N TYR A 275 13.30 -5.50 -5.46
CA TYR A 275 12.76 -6.61 -6.26
C TYR A 275 13.87 -7.41 -6.92
N LEU A 276 14.84 -6.75 -7.57
CA LEU A 276 15.95 -7.43 -8.24
C LEU A 276 16.87 -8.13 -7.23
N LYS A 277 17.20 -7.47 -6.12
CA LYS A 277 18.04 -8.02 -5.05
C LYS A 277 17.48 -9.32 -4.49
N PHE A 278 16.16 -9.41 -4.34
CA PHE A 278 15.49 -10.59 -3.79
C PHE A 278 14.98 -11.56 -4.85
N GLY A 279 15.32 -11.35 -6.12
CA GLY A 279 14.98 -12.27 -7.22
C GLY A 279 13.53 -12.21 -7.70
N TYR A 280 12.80 -11.16 -7.41
CA TYR A 280 11.44 -10.91 -7.91
C TYR A 280 11.48 -10.22 -9.29
N TYR A 281 12.08 -10.87 -10.26
CA TYR A 281 12.33 -10.22 -11.57
C TYR A 281 11.05 -9.89 -12.33
N LYS A 282 10.00 -10.71 -12.23
CA LYS A 282 8.70 -10.46 -12.88
C LYS A 282 8.04 -9.20 -12.30
N GLU A 283 7.98 -9.11 -10.99
CA GLU A 283 7.42 -7.95 -10.26
C GLU A 283 8.28 -6.71 -10.48
N GLY A 284 9.59 -6.86 -10.52
CA GLY A 284 10.52 -5.79 -10.87
C GLY A 284 10.24 -5.22 -12.25
N ILE A 285 10.00 -6.06 -13.25
CA ILE A 285 9.60 -5.62 -14.60
C ILE A 285 8.28 -4.86 -14.56
N GLN A 286 7.26 -5.39 -13.90
CA GLN A 286 5.95 -4.72 -13.79
C GLN A 286 6.08 -3.35 -13.12
N CYS A 287 6.87 -3.25 -12.06
CA CYS A 287 7.15 -1.98 -11.39
C CYS A 287 7.86 -0.98 -12.31
N ILE A 288 8.86 -1.45 -13.09
CA ILE A 288 9.58 -0.61 -14.06
C ILE A 288 8.64 -0.13 -15.16
N GLU A 289 7.84 -1.01 -15.74
CA GLU A 289 6.88 -0.66 -16.80
C GLU A 289 5.87 0.37 -16.29
N GLN A 290 5.34 0.18 -15.08
CA GLN A 290 4.42 1.11 -14.46
C GLN A 290 5.04 2.51 -14.27
N VAL A 291 6.26 2.62 -13.76
CA VAL A 291 6.90 3.94 -13.58
C VAL A 291 7.23 4.58 -14.92
N LEU A 292 7.70 3.81 -15.90
CA LEU A 292 8.02 4.35 -17.24
C LEU A 292 6.77 4.87 -17.94
N GLU A 293 5.64 4.19 -17.82
CA GLU A 293 4.35 4.59 -18.35
C GLU A 293 3.86 5.89 -17.69
N GLN A 294 3.88 5.95 -16.37
CA GLN A 294 3.51 7.16 -15.63
C GLN A 294 4.41 8.38 -15.98
N LEU A 295 5.71 8.17 -16.13
CA LEU A 295 6.63 9.24 -16.51
C LEU A 295 6.35 9.80 -17.90
N VAL A 296 5.92 8.95 -18.84
CA VAL A 296 5.53 9.37 -20.20
C VAL A 296 4.18 10.07 -20.17
N GLU A 297 3.18 9.49 -19.51
CA GLU A 297 1.81 10.01 -19.45
C GLU A 297 1.77 11.44 -18.88
N TYR A 298 2.54 11.69 -17.82
CA TYR A 298 2.51 12.97 -17.13
C TYR A 298 3.59 13.95 -17.59
N ASN A 299 4.36 13.58 -18.62
CA ASN A 299 5.49 14.40 -19.11
C ASN A 299 6.37 14.91 -17.97
N ALA A 300 6.60 14.04 -16.97
CA ALA A 300 7.34 14.40 -15.78
C ALA A 300 8.84 14.61 -16.13
N TYR A 301 9.43 15.68 -15.59
CA TYR A 301 10.88 15.81 -15.63
C TYR A 301 11.49 14.75 -14.73
N VAL A 302 12.29 13.87 -15.30
CA VAL A 302 13.01 12.83 -14.58
C VAL A 302 14.49 13.14 -14.61
N ASN A 303 15.16 12.96 -13.49
CA ASN A 303 16.61 12.98 -13.47
C ASN A 303 17.15 11.92 -14.47
N PRO A 304 17.89 12.31 -15.51
CA PRO A 304 18.37 11.38 -16.53
C PRO A 304 19.21 10.23 -15.98
N ASP A 305 19.91 10.45 -14.87
CA ASP A 305 20.72 9.42 -14.19
C ASP A 305 19.84 8.33 -13.59
N ILE A 306 18.80 8.72 -12.85
CA ILE A 306 17.82 7.76 -12.29
C ILE A 306 17.10 7.00 -13.40
N TYR A 307 16.70 7.71 -14.47
CA TYR A 307 16.01 7.07 -15.60
C TYR A 307 16.89 6.03 -16.30
N ILE A 308 18.18 6.31 -16.50
CA ILE A 308 19.13 5.35 -17.07
C ILE A 308 19.31 4.14 -16.15
N ASN A 309 19.41 4.36 -14.85
CA ASN A 309 19.49 3.25 -13.89
C ASN A 309 18.24 2.36 -13.93
N ILE A 310 17.04 2.92 -13.99
CA ILE A 310 15.79 2.16 -14.17
C ILE A 310 15.85 1.34 -15.46
N LEU A 311 16.33 1.89 -16.57
CA LEU A 311 16.47 1.15 -17.81
C LEU A 311 17.52 0.02 -17.72
N ILE A 312 18.61 0.24 -16.99
CA ILE A 312 19.62 -0.80 -16.73
C ILE A 312 19.01 -1.94 -15.94
N ASP A 313 18.25 -1.63 -14.89
CA ASP A 313 17.55 -2.61 -14.08
C ASP A 313 16.52 -3.39 -14.90
N TYR A 314 15.87 -2.73 -15.86
CA TYR A 314 14.95 -3.39 -16.79
C TYR A 314 15.67 -4.44 -17.64
N VAL A 315 16.83 -4.10 -18.21
CA VAL A 315 17.65 -5.06 -18.96
C VAL A 315 18.05 -6.25 -18.09
N ILE A 316 18.51 -5.98 -16.86
CA ILE A 316 18.90 -7.03 -15.91
C ILE A 316 17.73 -7.96 -15.60
N ALA A 317 16.57 -7.41 -15.27
CA ALA A 317 15.37 -8.18 -14.94
C ALA A 317 14.90 -9.05 -16.11
N ILE A 318 14.84 -8.49 -17.33
CA ILE A 318 14.47 -9.24 -18.55
C ILE A 318 15.49 -10.34 -18.82
N TYR A 319 16.78 -10.05 -18.67
CA TYR A 319 17.85 -11.05 -18.90
C TYR A 319 17.70 -12.25 -17.99
N TYR A 320 17.42 -12.06 -16.70
CA TYR A 320 17.24 -13.18 -15.76
C TYR A 320 16.00 -14.01 -16.06
N LEU A 321 14.94 -13.43 -16.63
CA LEU A 321 13.75 -14.19 -17.03
C LEU A 321 13.92 -14.86 -18.39
N ASN A 322 14.50 -14.16 -19.36
CA ASN A 322 14.71 -14.65 -20.71
C ASN A 322 15.87 -13.89 -21.40
N PRO A 323 17.10 -14.43 -21.37
CA PRO A 323 18.29 -13.76 -21.94
C PRO A 323 18.18 -13.39 -23.44
N ARG A 324 17.31 -14.08 -24.18
CA ARG A 324 17.12 -13.86 -25.62
C ARG A 324 15.93 -12.96 -25.95
N HIS A 325 15.35 -12.31 -24.97
CA HIS A 325 14.20 -11.43 -25.19
C HIS A 325 14.63 -10.21 -26.01
N SER A 326 13.90 -9.91 -27.10
CA SER A 326 14.22 -8.78 -28.01
C SER A 326 14.25 -7.42 -27.31
N ASN A 327 13.47 -7.25 -26.25
CA ASN A 327 13.43 -5.99 -25.48
C ASN A 327 14.80 -5.66 -24.84
N CYS A 328 15.64 -6.66 -24.49
CA CYS A 328 16.99 -6.39 -24.01
C CYS A 328 17.78 -5.51 -25.00
N TYR A 329 17.75 -5.83 -26.28
CA TYR A 329 18.43 -5.08 -27.32
C TYR A 329 17.85 -3.68 -27.51
N ILE A 330 16.53 -3.56 -27.49
CA ILE A 330 15.83 -2.28 -27.65
C ILE A 330 16.20 -1.33 -26.51
N VAL A 331 16.13 -1.82 -25.28
CA VAL A 331 16.41 -1.01 -24.08
C VAL A 331 17.88 -0.63 -24.00
N VAL A 332 18.80 -1.55 -24.29
CA VAL A 332 20.25 -1.25 -24.34
C VAL A 332 20.55 -0.16 -25.36
N ASN A 333 19.98 -0.22 -26.57
CA ASN A 333 20.15 0.80 -27.56
C ASN A 333 19.58 2.16 -27.10
N LYS A 334 18.46 2.17 -26.40
CA LYS A 334 17.89 3.38 -25.81
C LYS A 334 18.83 4.00 -24.77
N ILE A 335 19.43 3.19 -23.88
CA ILE A 335 20.45 3.63 -22.92
C ILE A 335 21.62 4.28 -23.63
N PHE A 336 22.19 3.62 -24.65
CA PHE A 336 23.32 4.17 -25.40
C PHE A 336 22.99 5.49 -26.10
N LEU A 337 21.80 5.62 -26.68
CA LEU A 337 21.34 6.83 -27.32
C LEU A 337 21.21 8.00 -26.33
N MET A 338 20.67 7.71 -25.11
CA MET A 338 20.56 8.72 -24.07
C MET A 338 21.94 9.19 -23.59
N CYS A 339 22.87 8.28 -23.36
CA CYS A 339 24.24 8.62 -22.98
C CYS A 339 24.95 9.48 -24.06
N TYR A 340 24.65 9.21 -25.32
CA TYR A 340 25.18 10.03 -26.44
C TYR A 340 24.65 11.48 -26.43
N LYS A 341 23.34 11.62 -26.17
CA LYS A 341 22.65 12.92 -26.14
C LYS A 341 23.01 13.78 -24.91
N HIS A 342 23.44 13.15 -23.81
CA HIS A 342 23.74 13.83 -22.55
C HIS A 342 25.22 13.65 -22.13
N PRO A 343 26.18 14.32 -22.83
CA PRO A 343 27.61 14.11 -22.59
C PRO A 343 28.10 14.48 -21.19
N ILE A 344 27.40 15.35 -20.46
CA ILE A 344 27.73 15.77 -19.09
C ILE A 344 27.60 14.63 -18.12
N LEU A 345 26.66 13.71 -18.35
CA LEU A 345 26.41 12.52 -17.56
C LEU A 345 27.46 11.40 -17.76
N LYS A 346 28.44 11.58 -18.64
CA LYS A 346 29.36 10.51 -19.05
C LYS A 346 30.15 9.86 -17.92
N HIS A 347 30.49 10.57 -16.87
CA HIS A 347 31.35 10.03 -15.83
C HIS A 347 30.56 9.16 -14.84
N GLU A 348 29.42 9.63 -14.36
CA GLU A 348 28.54 8.92 -13.44
C GLU A 348 27.88 7.73 -14.12
N ILE A 349 27.39 7.93 -15.35
CA ILE A 349 26.79 6.87 -16.17
C ILE A 349 27.77 5.73 -16.49
N LYS A 350 29.07 6.00 -16.65
CA LYS A 350 30.05 4.92 -16.89
C LYS A 350 30.08 3.88 -15.76
N GLN A 351 29.94 4.30 -14.52
CA GLN A 351 29.86 3.37 -13.38
C GLN A 351 28.61 2.51 -13.45
N HIS A 352 27.46 3.11 -13.76
CA HIS A 352 26.19 2.38 -13.88
C HIS A 352 26.16 1.44 -15.07
N ILE A 353 26.69 1.86 -16.23
CA ILE A 353 26.79 0.99 -17.42
C ILE A 353 27.73 -0.20 -17.17
N GLY A 354 28.72 -0.07 -16.28
CA GLY A 354 29.55 -1.19 -15.84
C GLY A 354 28.74 -2.37 -15.31
N ARG A 355 27.55 -2.12 -14.73
CA ARG A 355 26.61 -3.15 -14.29
C ARG A 355 26.08 -4.01 -15.45
N LEU A 356 26.07 -3.47 -16.68
CA LEU A 356 25.63 -4.20 -17.87
C LEU A 356 26.73 -5.03 -18.52
N ASP A 357 28.01 -4.87 -18.17
CA ASP A 357 29.12 -5.45 -18.93
C ASP A 357 29.05 -6.96 -19.09
N VAL A 358 28.64 -7.67 -18.06
CA VAL A 358 28.46 -9.12 -18.11
C VAL A 358 27.33 -9.47 -19.08
N TYR A 359 26.20 -8.78 -19.00
CA TYR A 359 25.02 -9.05 -19.81
C TYR A 359 25.26 -8.66 -21.28
N LEU A 360 25.95 -7.52 -21.55
CA LEU A 360 26.29 -7.11 -22.91
C LEU A 360 27.19 -8.13 -23.63
N LYS A 361 28.12 -8.71 -22.89
CA LYS A 361 28.99 -9.77 -23.42
C LYS A 361 28.18 -11.00 -23.83
N ASP A 362 27.28 -11.44 -22.98
CA ASP A 362 26.44 -12.62 -23.22
C ASP A 362 25.42 -12.39 -24.35
N LEU A 363 24.95 -11.13 -24.50
CA LEU A 363 24.06 -10.69 -25.58
C LEU A 363 24.81 -10.40 -26.89
N ASN A 364 26.14 -10.50 -26.91
CA ASN A 364 27.00 -10.12 -28.05
C ASN A 364 26.79 -8.63 -28.48
N ILE A 365 26.55 -7.74 -27.53
CA ILE A 365 26.39 -6.32 -27.80
C ILE A 365 27.71 -5.58 -27.50
N THR A 366 28.21 -4.85 -28.48
CA THR A 366 29.43 -4.06 -28.33
C THR A 366 29.10 -2.67 -27.79
N LYS A 367 29.79 -2.25 -26.74
CA LYS A 367 29.69 -0.86 -26.24
C LYS A 367 30.21 0.10 -27.28
N PRO A 368 29.51 1.22 -27.50
CA PRO A 368 30.06 2.34 -28.33
C PRO A 368 31.36 2.88 -27.73
N ASP A 369 32.23 3.38 -28.60
CA ASP A 369 33.56 3.88 -28.19
C ASP A 369 33.51 5.03 -27.18
N PHE A 370 32.47 5.87 -27.23
CA PHE A 370 32.28 6.97 -26.27
C PHE A 370 31.94 6.50 -24.85
N LEU A 371 31.61 5.21 -24.65
CA LEU A 371 31.32 4.57 -23.34
C LEU A 371 32.43 3.63 -22.86
N LYS A 372 33.44 3.38 -23.72
CA LYS A 372 34.65 2.67 -23.34
C LYS A 372 35.57 3.62 -22.58
#